data_133c84a44e7a2fdd2710854dcfa892d3
#
_entry.id   133c84a44e7a2fdd2710854dcfa892d3
#
_cell.length_a   1.000
_cell.length_b   1.000
_cell.length_c   1.000
_cell.angle_alpha   90.00
_cell.angle_beta   90.00
_cell.angle_gamma   90.00
#
_symmetry.space_group_name_H-M   'P 1'
#
loop_
_entity.id
_entity.type
_entity.pdbx_description
1 polymer ?
#
loop_
_entity_poly.entity_id
_entity_poly.type
_entity_poly.pdbx_seq_one_letter_code
_entity_poly.pdbx_strand_id
1 'polypeptide(L)'
;MGQNLIEKIAQKYAFGLEDGEKVYAGSFISIKPAYIMTHDNTGAVIPKFKSIGAKKLAFPNQVVHTLDHNVQDTSEKNLEKYKKIEEFSKSMGADFYPAGRGIGHQIMCEEGYAFP
;
A
#
# COMPACT_ATOMS: atom_id res chain seq x y z
N MET A 1 18.15 -27.29 -1.30
CA MET A 1 17.07 -27.10 -0.31
C MET A 1 15.87 -26.45 -0.98
N GLY A 2 14.68 -26.97 -0.73
CA GLY A 2 13.47 -26.40 -1.27
C GLY A 2 13.05 -25.14 -0.55
N GLN A 3 12.30 -24.28 -1.25
CA GLN A 3 11.72 -23.06 -0.69
C GLN A 3 10.30 -23.35 -0.17
N ASN A 4 9.93 -22.71 0.94
CA ASN A 4 8.55 -22.66 1.39
C ASN A 4 7.73 -21.65 0.56
N LEU A 5 6.42 -21.60 0.81
CA LEU A 5 5.52 -20.72 0.05
C LEU A 5 5.90 -19.23 0.16
N ILE A 6 6.26 -18.77 1.35
CA ILE A 6 6.64 -17.37 1.57
C ILE A 6 7.91 -17.01 0.81
N GLU A 7 8.92 -17.89 0.86
CA GLU A 7 10.16 -17.70 0.12
C GLU A 7 9.93 -17.65 -1.39
N LYS A 8 9.03 -18.49 -1.91
CA LYS A 8 8.64 -18.48 -3.34
C LYS A 8 7.94 -17.18 -3.72
N ILE A 9 7.01 -16.69 -2.89
CA ILE A 9 6.32 -15.43 -3.13
C ILE A 9 7.31 -14.25 -3.06
N ALA A 10 8.17 -14.21 -2.03
CA ALA A 10 9.18 -13.18 -1.89
C ALA A 10 10.13 -13.16 -3.10
N GLN A 11 10.56 -14.31 -3.57
CA GLN A 11 11.42 -14.42 -4.75
C GLN A 11 10.72 -13.92 -6.03
N LYS A 12 9.41 -14.19 -6.19
CA LYS A 12 8.64 -13.71 -7.34
C LYS A 12 8.68 -12.19 -7.49
N TYR A 13 8.68 -11.48 -6.36
CA TYR A 13 8.65 -10.01 -6.34
C TYR A 13 10.01 -9.39 -6.02
N ALA A 14 11.05 -10.19 -5.82
CA ALA A 14 12.41 -9.70 -5.62
C ALA A 14 12.99 -9.18 -6.94
N PHE A 15 13.83 -8.17 -6.83
CA PHE A 15 14.60 -7.66 -7.96
C PHE A 15 16.07 -7.48 -7.56
N GLY A 16 16.95 -7.48 -8.59
CA GLY A 16 18.38 -7.36 -8.37
C GLY A 16 19.05 -8.67 -7.90
N LEU A 17 18.36 -9.81 -8.02
CA LEU A 17 18.94 -11.12 -7.75
C LEU A 17 19.87 -11.54 -8.91
N GLU A 18 20.92 -12.27 -8.57
CA GLU A 18 21.78 -12.91 -9.57
C GLU A 18 21.08 -14.13 -10.20
N ASP A 19 21.57 -14.54 -11.38
CA ASP A 19 21.02 -15.71 -12.08
C ASP A 19 21.13 -16.97 -11.20
N GLY A 20 19.97 -17.60 -10.94
CA GLY A 20 19.88 -18.80 -10.12
C GLY A 20 19.88 -18.54 -8.61
N GLU A 21 20.01 -17.28 -8.17
CA GLU A 21 19.93 -16.93 -6.76
C GLU A 21 18.54 -17.24 -6.19
N LYS A 22 18.53 -17.90 -5.03
CA LYS A 22 17.30 -18.27 -4.32
C LYS A 22 17.13 -17.45 -3.05
N VAL A 23 15.87 -17.06 -2.79
CA VAL A 23 15.49 -16.35 -1.57
C VAL A 23 15.12 -17.37 -0.48
N TYR A 24 15.71 -17.22 0.68
CA TYR A 24 15.44 -18.03 1.87
C TYR A 24 15.25 -17.14 3.09
N ALA A 25 14.70 -17.70 4.16
CA ALA A 25 14.64 -17.02 5.45
C ALA A 25 16.03 -16.50 5.84
N GLY A 26 16.14 -15.22 6.21
CA GLY A 26 17.40 -14.54 6.50
C GLY A 26 18.04 -13.81 5.31
N SER A 27 17.54 -13.99 4.08
CA SER A 27 18.01 -13.23 2.93
C SER A 27 17.60 -11.74 3.03
N PHE A 28 18.50 -10.84 2.66
CA PHE A 28 18.19 -9.43 2.44
C PHE A 28 17.87 -9.22 0.98
N ILE A 29 16.67 -8.77 0.69
CA ILE A 29 16.19 -8.61 -0.69
C ILE A 29 15.53 -7.26 -0.88
N SER A 30 15.53 -6.78 -2.11
CA SER A 30 14.67 -5.69 -2.54
C SER A 30 13.46 -6.27 -3.26
N ILE A 31 12.26 -5.80 -2.93
CA ILE A 31 11.02 -6.26 -3.56
C ILE A 31 10.31 -5.13 -4.28
N LYS A 32 9.61 -5.48 -5.35
CA LYS A 32 8.66 -4.61 -6.05
C LYS A 32 7.28 -5.24 -5.91
N PRO A 33 6.47 -4.85 -4.90
CA PRO A 33 5.15 -5.43 -4.72
C PRO A 33 4.23 -5.05 -5.87
N ALA A 34 3.23 -5.91 -6.15
CA ALA A 34 2.22 -5.60 -7.14
C ALA A 34 1.35 -4.42 -6.69
N TYR A 35 0.98 -4.40 -5.42
CA TYR A 35 0.17 -3.33 -4.81
C TYR A 35 0.73 -2.90 -3.46
N ILE A 36 0.46 -1.65 -3.11
CA ILE A 36 0.83 -1.04 -1.83
C ILE A 36 -0.45 -0.45 -1.24
N MET A 37 -0.81 -0.89 -0.04
CA MET A 37 -1.95 -0.37 0.69
C MET A 37 -1.49 0.56 1.82
N THR A 38 -2.17 1.68 1.96
CA THR A 38 -2.13 2.49 3.18
C THR A 38 -3.56 2.69 3.70
N HIS A 39 -3.67 2.95 5.00
CA HIS A 39 -4.96 3.20 5.67
C HIS A 39 -5.00 4.63 6.21
N ASP A 40 -5.64 4.86 7.35
CA ASP A 40 -5.73 6.18 7.99
C ASP A 40 -4.35 6.83 8.23
N ASN A 41 -3.28 6.04 8.30
CA ASN A 41 -1.91 6.53 8.37
C ASN A 41 -1.46 7.31 7.13
N THR A 42 -2.21 7.27 6.06
CA THR A 42 -1.95 8.08 4.85
C THR A 42 -1.83 9.57 5.21
N GLY A 43 -2.58 10.03 6.22
CA GLY A 43 -2.46 11.39 6.72
C GLY A 43 -1.05 11.76 7.19
N ALA A 44 -0.28 10.81 7.72
CA ALA A 44 1.12 11.01 8.11
C ALA A 44 2.10 10.76 6.94
N VAL A 45 1.71 9.96 5.98
CA VAL A 45 2.52 9.67 4.78
C VAL A 45 2.57 10.87 3.84
N ILE A 46 1.46 11.57 3.66
CA ILE A 46 1.36 12.72 2.74
C ILE A 46 2.44 13.79 3.01
N PRO A 47 2.64 14.28 4.25
CA PRO A 47 3.70 15.24 4.51
C PRO A 47 5.10 14.72 4.21
N LYS A 48 5.35 13.44 4.47
CA LYS A 48 6.63 12.79 4.16
C LYS A 48 6.87 12.74 2.65
N PHE A 49 5.87 12.34 1.90
CA PHE A 49 5.92 12.33 0.44
C PHE A 49 6.24 13.72 -0.14
N LYS A 50 5.59 14.76 0.39
CA LYS A 50 5.84 16.14 -0.03
C LYS A 50 7.23 16.64 0.39
N SER A 51 7.72 16.23 1.57
CA SER A 51 9.00 16.68 2.11
C SER A 51 10.21 16.23 1.29
N ILE A 52 10.11 15.13 0.56
CA ILE A 52 11.18 14.67 -0.36
C ILE A 52 11.10 15.33 -1.73
N GLY A 53 10.21 16.31 -1.92
CA GLY A 53 10.02 17.01 -3.19
C GLY A 53 9.23 16.22 -4.23
N ALA A 54 8.63 15.09 -3.85
CA ALA A 54 7.80 14.29 -4.75
C ALA A 54 6.51 15.02 -5.09
N LYS A 55 6.13 14.99 -6.37
CA LYS A 55 4.93 15.65 -6.89
C LYS A 55 3.92 14.70 -7.51
N LYS A 56 4.34 13.48 -7.81
CA LYS A 56 3.51 12.44 -8.41
C LYS A 56 3.96 11.06 -7.97
N LEU A 57 3.05 10.10 -8.05
CA LEU A 57 3.39 8.68 -7.87
C LEU A 57 4.01 8.15 -9.16
N ALA A 58 5.06 7.33 -9.04
CA ALA A 58 5.68 6.68 -10.19
C ALA A 58 4.70 5.67 -10.85
N PHE A 59 3.95 4.95 -10.03
CA PHE A 59 2.99 3.93 -10.48
C PHE A 59 1.67 4.10 -9.71
N PRO A 60 0.78 5.03 -10.14
CA PRO A 60 -0.47 5.30 -9.42
C PRO A 60 -1.34 4.07 -9.21
N ASN A 61 -1.42 3.19 -10.22
CA ASN A 61 -2.24 1.98 -10.16
C ASN A 61 -1.74 0.93 -9.15
N GLN A 62 -0.54 1.11 -8.61
CA GLN A 62 0.03 0.25 -7.58
C GLN A 62 -0.47 0.62 -6.18
N VAL A 63 -0.94 1.86 -5.99
CA VAL A 63 -1.22 2.42 -4.66
C VAL A 63 -2.71 2.42 -4.38
N VAL A 64 -3.07 1.87 -3.22
CA VAL A 64 -4.45 1.77 -2.74
C VAL A 64 -4.54 2.43 -1.36
N HIS A 65 -5.37 3.43 -1.23
CA HIS A 65 -5.64 4.10 0.04
C HIS A 65 -7.00 3.66 0.58
N THR A 66 -7.03 3.17 1.81
CA THR A 66 -8.27 2.75 2.48
C THR A 66 -8.44 3.53 3.79
N LEU A 67 -9.67 3.82 4.18
CA LEU A 67 -10.00 4.44 5.45
C LEU A 67 -10.82 3.46 6.28
N ASP A 68 -10.24 2.89 7.33
CA ASP A 68 -10.87 1.80 8.07
C ASP A 68 -10.62 1.78 9.59
N HIS A 69 -9.73 2.62 10.12
CA HIS A 69 -9.35 2.58 11.53
C HIS A 69 -10.18 3.50 12.41
N ASN A 70 -10.36 4.74 12.01
CA ASN A 70 -11.05 5.77 12.80
C ASN A 70 -12.44 6.15 12.25
N VAL A 71 -13.12 5.20 11.64
CA VAL A 71 -14.39 5.45 10.94
C VAL A 71 -15.54 5.88 11.86
N GLN A 72 -15.44 5.58 13.16
CA GLN A 72 -16.44 5.99 14.15
C GLN A 72 -16.18 7.39 14.72
N ASP A 73 -15.01 7.95 14.49
CA ASP A 73 -14.69 9.32 14.90
C ASP A 73 -15.26 10.31 13.90
N THR A 74 -16.39 10.91 14.25
CA THR A 74 -17.09 11.91 13.44
C THR A 74 -16.70 13.35 13.79
N SER A 75 -15.60 13.54 14.56
CA SER A 75 -15.10 14.88 14.87
C SER A 75 -14.71 15.61 13.58
N GLU A 76 -14.88 16.93 13.61
CA GLU A 76 -14.49 17.81 12.49
C GLU A 76 -13.03 17.58 12.08
N LYS A 77 -12.13 17.43 13.05
CA LYS A 77 -10.71 17.15 12.82
C LYS A 77 -10.48 15.86 12.03
N ASN A 78 -11.17 14.78 12.37
CA ASN A 78 -11.03 13.50 11.67
C ASN A 78 -11.64 13.54 10.28
N LEU A 79 -12.81 14.16 10.14
CA LEU A 79 -13.47 14.31 8.83
C LEU A 79 -12.63 15.17 7.87
N GLU A 80 -11.99 16.22 8.37
CA GLU A 80 -11.08 17.05 7.59
C GLU A 80 -9.83 16.25 7.16
N LYS A 81 -9.27 15.45 8.06
CA LYS A 81 -8.16 14.53 7.75
C LYS A 81 -8.55 13.57 6.62
N TYR A 82 -9.71 12.95 6.70
CA TYR A 82 -10.21 12.02 5.70
C TYR A 82 -10.43 12.70 4.34
N LYS A 83 -10.97 13.92 4.36
CA LYS A 83 -11.12 14.70 3.13
C LYS A 83 -9.79 15.00 2.46
N LYS A 84 -8.77 15.37 3.24
CA LYS A 84 -7.41 15.61 2.71
C LYS A 84 -6.79 14.36 2.11
N ILE A 85 -6.98 13.19 2.73
CA ILE A 85 -6.51 11.92 2.19
C ILE A 85 -7.20 11.60 0.86
N GLU A 86 -8.52 11.78 0.78
CA GLU A 86 -9.29 11.56 -0.44
C GLU A 86 -8.82 12.48 -1.58
N GLU A 87 -8.68 13.76 -1.30
CA GLU A 87 -8.20 14.74 -2.28
C GLU A 87 -6.80 14.40 -2.78
N PHE A 88 -5.89 14.04 -1.88
CA PHE A 88 -4.55 13.59 -2.23
C PHE A 88 -4.59 12.35 -3.12
N SER A 89 -5.34 11.33 -2.73
CA SER A 89 -5.48 10.08 -3.48
C SER A 89 -5.96 10.33 -4.90
N LYS A 90 -7.01 11.13 -5.05
CA LYS A 90 -7.56 11.51 -6.37
C LYS A 90 -6.57 12.32 -7.19
N SER A 91 -5.86 13.26 -6.59
CA SER A 91 -4.87 14.09 -7.29
C SER A 91 -3.67 13.27 -7.78
N MET A 92 -3.33 12.18 -7.09
CA MET A 92 -2.23 11.29 -7.45
C MET A 92 -2.64 10.15 -8.39
N GLY A 93 -3.95 9.96 -8.62
CA GLY A 93 -4.47 8.88 -9.45
C GLY A 93 -4.43 7.51 -8.78
N ALA A 94 -4.30 7.44 -7.45
CA ALA A 94 -4.35 6.22 -6.68
C ALA A 94 -5.79 5.74 -6.46
N ASP A 95 -5.97 4.44 -6.25
CA ASP A 95 -7.26 3.90 -5.86
C ASP A 95 -7.60 4.29 -4.42
N PHE A 96 -8.85 4.65 -4.18
CA PHE A 96 -9.31 5.14 -2.89
C PHE A 96 -10.62 4.48 -2.46
N TYR A 97 -10.66 4.03 -1.21
CA TYR A 97 -11.83 3.44 -0.59
C TYR A 97 -12.19 4.23 0.68
N PRO A 98 -13.36 4.89 0.70
CA PRO A 98 -13.75 5.77 1.81
C PRO A 98 -14.11 4.99 3.07
N ALA A 99 -14.20 5.72 4.19
CA ALA A 99 -14.72 5.18 5.45
C ALA A 99 -16.11 4.57 5.26
N GLY A 100 -16.34 3.43 5.89
CA GLY A 100 -17.60 2.69 5.77
C GLY A 100 -17.64 1.67 4.63
N ARG A 101 -16.66 1.65 3.73
CA ARG A 101 -16.57 0.65 2.66
C ARG A 101 -16.20 -0.74 3.20
N GLY A 102 -15.40 -0.80 4.25
CA GLY A 102 -14.96 -2.04 4.87
C GLY A 102 -13.56 -1.95 5.46
N ILE A 103 -13.08 -3.07 5.97
CA ILE A 103 -11.72 -3.22 6.49
C ILE A 103 -10.74 -3.24 5.30
N GLY A 104 -9.66 -2.45 5.37
CA GLY A 104 -8.72 -2.29 4.26
C GLY A 104 -8.14 -3.59 3.73
N HIS A 105 -7.71 -4.49 4.61
CA HIS A 105 -7.20 -5.81 4.19
C HIS A 105 -8.26 -6.66 3.48
N GLN A 106 -9.51 -6.58 3.94
CA GLN A 106 -10.64 -7.27 3.32
C GLN A 106 -10.92 -6.70 1.92
N ILE A 107 -10.89 -5.38 1.78
CA ILE A 107 -11.03 -4.72 0.47
C ILE A 107 -9.94 -5.20 -0.49
N MET A 108 -8.70 -5.31 -0.04
CA MET A 108 -7.59 -5.80 -0.87
C MET A 108 -7.85 -7.22 -1.41
N CYS A 109 -8.47 -8.08 -0.62
CA CYS A 109 -8.85 -9.43 -1.05
C CYS A 109 -10.05 -9.41 -2.00
N GLU A 110 -11.12 -8.72 -1.65
CA GLU A 110 -12.38 -8.70 -2.39
C GLU A 110 -12.26 -8.02 -3.75
N GLU A 111 -11.48 -6.95 -3.83
CA GLU A 111 -11.30 -6.18 -5.07
C GLU A 111 -10.16 -6.72 -5.95
N GLY A 112 -9.55 -7.85 -5.58
CA GLY A 112 -8.58 -8.55 -6.40
C GLY A 112 -7.15 -7.99 -6.37
N TYR A 113 -6.82 -7.16 -5.38
CA TYR A 113 -5.45 -6.65 -5.23
C TYR A 113 -4.50 -7.67 -4.59
N ALA A 114 -5.01 -8.49 -3.66
CA ALA A 114 -4.21 -9.48 -2.95
C ALA A 114 -4.25 -10.82 -3.69
N PHE A 115 -3.09 -11.26 -4.14
CA PHE A 115 -2.88 -12.55 -4.81
C PHE A 115 -1.44 -13.03 -4.59
N PRO A 116 -1.19 -14.35 -4.64
CA PRO A 116 0.15 -14.91 -4.49
C PRO A 116 1.13 -14.47 -5.59
#